data_1c99337beaa8f910d469f77dd9c14626
#
_entry.id   1c99337beaa8f910d469f77dd9c14626
#
_cell.length_a   1.000
_cell.length_b   1.000
_cell.length_c   1.000
_cell.angle_alpha   90.00
_cell.angle_beta   90.00
_cell.angle_gamma   90.00
#
_symmetry.space_group_name_H-M   'P 1'
#
loop_
_entity.id
_entity.type
_entity.pdbx_description
1 polymer ?
#
loop_
_entity_poly.entity_id
_entity_poly.type
_entity_poly.pdbx_seq_one_letter_code
_entity_poly.pdbx_strand_id
1 'polypeptide(L)'
;MPRYKTRLGYVLFATVVCILFLYVCFPSGAVRDYLEGSAGKFNPPLALTLHNVRPAFPFGLKLEDAALGLKERPGILLFKADSFVLMPSMRILNLRGPAFRFACAAYGGKVEGAIAFKTFSFQGPFQSDVEMTDVRLGHYPYLTDWLKRELTGTMSGSVTYDGSPGGFPQGSGQGDFSILNGSVRFAQPFLGVESVSFRRIDARMVLEKQDLSLARFDFEGKELEGEASGTVHLNPHFSRSTLDLRVALKASSAFLSGEGGLFGTGTFLGKRLQQGDFKIHIRGTVAQPRIDFI
;
A
#
# COMPACT_ATOMS: atom_id res chain seq x y z
N MET A 1 -51.15 -29.50 9.89
CA MET A 1 -49.80 -29.13 9.43
C MET A 1 -49.68 -27.91 8.50
N PRO A 2 -50.71 -27.13 8.10
CA PRO A 2 -50.54 -25.98 7.19
C PRO A 2 -50.12 -24.64 7.87
N ARG A 3 -50.46 -24.46 9.16
CA ARG A 3 -50.22 -23.16 9.84
C ARG A 3 -48.74 -22.77 10.03
N TYR A 4 -47.85 -23.70 10.00
CA TYR A 4 -46.39 -23.45 10.14
C TYR A 4 -45.79 -22.85 8.87
N LYS A 5 -46.18 -23.36 7.68
CA LYS A 5 -45.73 -22.84 6.37
C LYS A 5 -46.18 -21.39 6.14
N THR A 6 -47.40 -21.05 6.55
CA THR A 6 -47.96 -19.70 6.43
C THR A 6 -47.21 -18.71 7.36
N ARG A 7 -46.89 -19.07 8.57
CA ARG A 7 -46.13 -18.23 9.50
C ARG A 7 -44.69 -17.99 9.00
N LEU A 8 -44.03 -19.02 8.46
CA LEU A 8 -42.72 -18.91 7.85
C LEU A 8 -42.74 -17.95 6.65
N GLY A 9 -43.82 -18.01 5.81
CA GLY A 9 -44.00 -17.10 4.68
C GLY A 9 -44.12 -15.62 5.12
N TYR A 10 -44.90 -15.36 6.15
CA TYR A 10 -45.01 -13.99 6.69
C TYR A 10 -43.68 -13.46 7.28
N VAL A 11 -42.93 -14.30 7.99
CA VAL A 11 -41.61 -13.91 8.54
C VAL A 11 -40.65 -13.61 7.39
N LEU A 12 -40.61 -14.49 6.36
CA LEU A 12 -39.75 -14.26 5.20
C LEU A 12 -40.12 -12.96 4.46
N PHE A 13 -41.42 -12.75 4.21
CA PHE A 13 -41.92 -11.53 3.57
C PHE A 13 -41.56 -10.28 4.40
N ALA A 14 -41.81 -10.28 5.69
CA ALA A 14 -41.47 -9.17 6.57
C ALA A 14 -39.96 -8.88 6.57
N THR A 15 -39.13 -9.93 6.57
CA THR A 15 -37.67 -9.79 6.48
C THR A 15 -37.23 -9.16 5.15
N VAL A 16 -37.79 -9.60 4.04
CA VAL A 16 -37.50 -9.06 2.71
C VAL A 16 -37.91 -7.59 2.62
N VAL A 17 -39.13 -7.24 3.09
CA VAL A 17 -39.60 -5.86 3.14
C VAL A 17 -38.72 -4.99 4.02
N CYS A 18 -38.33 -5.48 5.20
CA CYS A 18 -37.43 -4.76 6.10
C CYS A 18 -36.06 -4.49 5.46
N ILE A 19 -35.47 -5.49 4.80
CA ILE A 19 -34.20 -5.33 4.06
C ILE A 19 -34.38 -4.28 2.95
N LEU A 20 -35.44 -4.39 2.14
CA LEU A 20 -35.72 -3.44 1.08
C LEU A 20 -35.84 -2.00 1.62
N PHE A 21 -36.54 -1.84 2.74
CA PHE A 21 -36.69 -0.54 3.39
C PHE A 21 -35.38 0.03 3.89
N LEU A 22 -34.50 -0.81 4.47
CA LEU A 22 -33.15 -0.42 4.88
C LEU A 22 -32.30 0.08 3.71
N TYR A 23 -32.50 -0.49 2.51
CA TYR A 23 -31.79 -0.04 1.33
C TYR A 23 -32.34 1.26 0.77
N VAL A 24 -33.66 1.40 0.70
CA VAL A 24 -34.33 2.59 0.11
C VAL A 24 -34.23 3.79 1.03
N CYS A 25 -34.40 3.59 2.34
CA CYS A 25 -34.38 4.65 3.35
C CYS A 25 -33.01 4.81 4.04
N PHE A 26 -31.93 4.31 3.41
CA PHE A 26 -30.60 4.39 4.01
C PHE A 26 -30.16 5.85 4.23
N PRO A 27 -29.83 6.25 5.46
CA PRO A 27 -29.47 7.62 5.81
C PRO A 27 -28.02 7.93 5.42
N SER A 28 -27.73 7.97 4.12
CA SER A 28 -26.36 8.11 3.57
C SER A 28 -25.62 9.33 4.13
N GLY A 29 -26.30 10.46 4.30
CA GLY A 29 -25.69 11.67 4.87
C GLY A 29 -25.25 11.50 6.32
N ALA A 30 -26.14 10.98 7.17
CA ALA A 30 -25.81 10.77 8.59
C ALA A 30 -24.69 9.75 8.80
N VAL A 31 -24.67 8.67 7.98
CA VAL A 31 -23.60 7.67 8.03
C VAL A 31 -22.29 8.25 7.54
N ARG A 32 -22.30 9.05 6.47
CA ARG A 32 -21.10 9.76 5.98
C ARG A 32 -20.52 10.65 7.07
N ASP A 33 -21.35 11.55 7.67
CA ASP A 33 -20.90 12.50 8.68
C ASP A 33 -20.36 11.79 9.93
N TYR A 34 -20.96 10.65 10.29
CA TYR A 34 -20.46 9.80 11.37
C TYR A 34 -19.09 9.19 11.06
N LEU A 35 -18.88 8.65 9.84
CA LEU A 35 -17.62 8.06 9.43
C LEU A 35 -16.51 9.10 9.35
N GLU A 36 -16.77 10.26 8.75
CA GLU A 36 -15.82 11.36 8.67
C GLU A 36 -15.44 11.88 10.08
N GLY A 37 -16.42 12.05 10.96
CA GLY A 37 -16.19 12.46 12.35
C GLY A 37 -15.44 11.41 13.16
N SER A 38 -15.70 10.13 12.91
CA SER A 38 -15.06 9.02 13.64
C SER A 38 -13.60 8.83 13.21
N ALA A 39 -13.26 9.00 11.94
CA ALA A 39 -11.89 8.88 11.46
C ALA A 39 -10.93 9.79 12.23
N GLY A 40 -11.33 11.03 12.50
CA GLY A 40 -10.54 11.97 13.29
C GLY A 40 -10.45 11.65 14.79
N LYS A 41 -11.34 10.81 15.32
CA LYS A 41 -11.24 10.33 16.73
C LYS A 41 -10.27 9.17 16.85
N PHE A 42 -10.21 8.29 15.85
CA PHE A 42 -9.28 7.15 15.84
C PHE A 42 -7.82 7.57 15.61
N ASN A 43 -7.61 8.54 14.73
CA ASN A 43 -6.29 9.08 14.44
C ASN A 43 -6.38 10.59 14.18
N PRO A 44 -6.13 11.45 15.19
CA PRO A 44 -6.34 12.88 15.13
C PRO A 44 -5.76 13.62 13.91
N PRO A 45 -4.56 13.27 13.41
CA PRO A 45 -4.01 13.93 12.24
C PRO A 45 -4.70 13.57 10.91
N LEU A 46 -5.56 12.53 10.88
CA LEU A 46 -6.22 12.09 9.65
C LEU A 46 -7.56 12.79 9.42
N ALA A 47 -7.84 13.10 8.17
CA ALA A 47 -9.12 13.58 7.68
C ALA A 47 -9.64 12.61 6.61
N LEU A 48 -10.81 12.03 6.85
CA LEU A 48 -11.54 11.23 5.88
C LEU A 48 -12.58 12.14 5.22
N THR A 49 -12.64 12.12 3.90
CA THR A 49 -13.65 12.80 3.09
C THR A 49 -14.34 11.78 2.21
N LEU A 50 -15.66 11.74 2.22
CA LEU A 50 -16.48 10.82 1.47
C LEU A 50 -17.48 11.61 0.60
N HIS A 51 -17.58 11.28 -0.68
CA HIS A 51 -18.59 11.91 -1.54
C HIS A 51 -19.96 11.30 -1.28
N ASN A 52 -20.05 9.98 -1.27
CA ASN A 52 -21.29 9.28 -1.08
C ASN A 52 -21.10 7.96 -0.31
N VAL A 53 -22.13 7.57 0.46
CA VAL A 53 -22.15 6.30 1.20
C VAL A 53 -23.44 5.58 0.87
N ARG A 54 -23.34 4.33 0.41
CA ARG A 54 -24.49 3.50 0.05
C ARG A 54 -24.40 2.14 0.72
N PRO A 55 -25.51 1.48 0.99
CA PRO A 55 -25.48 0.07 1.41
C PRO A 55 -24.98 -0.82 0.27
N ALA A 56 -24.16 -1.80 0.61
CA ALA A 56 -23.70 -2.84 -0.29
C ALA A 56 -24.34 -4.19 0.10
N PHE A 57 -24.84 -4.92 -0.89
CA PHE A 57 -25.45 -6.23 -0.64
C PHE A 57 -24.40 -7.27 -0.27
N PRO A 58 -24.66 -8.20 0.68
CA PRO A 58 -25.88 -8.31 1.52
C PRO A 58 -25.88 -7.41 2.76
N PHE A 59 -24.75 -7.06 3.37
CA PHE A 59 -24.65 -6.30 4.62
C PHE A 59 -23.34 -5.49 4.67
N GLY A 60 -23.09 -4.69 3.64
CA GLY A 60 -21.87 -3.89 3.54
C GLY A 60 -22.16 -2.42 3.38
N LEU A 61 -21.07 -1.64 3.29
CA LEU A 61 -21.06 -0.23 2.93
C LEU A 61 -20.20 -0.05 1.68
N LYS A 62 -20.72 0.70 0.73
CA LYS A 62 -19.97 1.20 -0.43
C LYS A 62 -19.74 2.69 -0.24
N LEU A 63 -18.48 3.09 -0.19
CA LEU A 63 -18.02 4.47 -0.14
C LEU A 63 -17.58 4.85 -1.55
N GLU A 64 -18.04 5.98 -2.06
CA GLU A 64 -17.69 6.51 -3.37
C GLU A 64 -16.84 7.76 -3.20
N ASP A 65 -15.75 7.87 -3.99
CA ASP A 65 -14.75 8.94 -3.90
C ASP A 65 -14.24 9.16 -2.47
N ALA A 66 -13.74 8.06 -1.87
CA ALA A 66 -13.15 8.13 -0.55
C ALA A 66 -11.74 8.69 -0.60
N ALA A 67 -11.48 9.76 0.15
CA ALA A 67 -10.17 10.38 0.25
C ALA A 67 -9.73 10.47 1.71
N LEU A 68 -8.49 10.04 1.99
CA LEU A 68 -7.84 10.15 3.29
C LEU A 68 -6.69 11.14 3.16
N GLY A 69 -6.69 12.18 3.95
CA GLY A 69 -5.67 13.22 3.95
C GLY A 69 -5.18 13.55 5.36
N LEU A 70 -4.27 14.54 5.45
CA LEU A 70 -3.79 15.09 6.72
C LEU A 70 -4.57 16.37 7.04
N LYS A 71 -5.11 16.48 8.26
CA LYS A 71 -5.81 17.69 8.74
C LYS A 71 -4.91 18.92 8.73
N GLU A 72 -3.66 18.76 9.14
CA GLU A 72 -2.70 19.86 9.21
C GLU A 72 -2.20 20.32 7.83
N ARG A 73 -2.39 19.49 6.81
CA ARG A 73 -1.96 19.76 5.43
C ARG A 73 -3.04 19.28 4.45
N PRO A 74 -4.12 20.06 4.26
CA PRO A 74 -5.28 19.64 3.46
C PRO A 74 -4.97 19.28 1.99
N GLY A 75 -3.83 19.74 1.46
CA GLY A 75 -3.38 19.40 0.11
C GLY A 75 -2.72 18.03 -0.02
N ILE A 76 -2.39 17.35 1.08
CA ILE A 76 -1.72 16.06 1.04
C ILE A 76 -2.75 14.94 1.18
N LEU A 77 -3.03 14.27 0.06
CA LEU A 77 -3.87 13.07 0.01
C LEU A 77 -2.99 11.84 0.25
N LEU A 78 -3.20 11.18 1.38
CA LEU A 78 -2.51 9.92 1.72
C LEU A 78 -3.07 8.73 0.94
N PHE A 79 -4.37 8.75 0.67
CA PHE A 79 -5.04 7.69 -0.07
C PHE A 79 -6.30 8.24 -0.74
N LYS A 80 -6.58 7.78 -1.96
CA LYS A 80 -7.80 8.07 -2.69
C LYS A 80 -8.30 6.80 -3.38
N ALA A 81 -9.59 6.52 -3.23
CA ALA A 81 -10.26 5.41 -3.90
C ALA A 81 -11.52 5.92 -4.60
N ASP A 82 -11.71 5.52 -5.84
CA ASP A 82 -12.93 5.81 -6.60
C ASP A 82 -14.13 5.08 -6.00
N SER A 83 -13.91 3.85 -5.52
CA SER A 83 -14.89 3.10 -4.76
C SER A 83 -14.21 2.23 -3.70
N PHE A 84 -14.80 2.19 -2.52
CA PHE A 84 -14.37 1.34 -1.43
C PHE A 84 -15.58 0.60 -0.87
N VAL A 85 -15.54 -0.73 -0.89
CA VAL A 85 -16.61 -1.58 -0.37
C VAL A 85 -16.11 -2.29 0.88
N LEU A 86 -16.83 -2.13 1.97
CA LEU A 86 -16.55 -2.78 3.25
C LEU A 86 -17.69 -3.74 3.59
N MET A 87 -17.37 -4.99 3.86
CA MET A 87 -18.32 -6.04 4.21
C MET A 87 -17.91 -6.72 5.51
N PRO A 88 -18.82 -6.95 6.45
CA PRO A 88 -18.53 -7.82 7.60
C PRO A 88 -18.24 -9.25 7.12
N SER A 89 -17.26 -9.87 7.70
CA SER A 89 -16.92 -11.27 7.41
C SER A 89 -17.71 -12.20 8.31
N MET A 90 -18.19 -13.33 7.77
CA MET A 90 -18.89 -14.37 8.55
C MET A 90 -18.03 -15.00 9.65
N ARG A 91 -16.73 -14.73 9.69
CA ARG A 91 -15.85 -15.11 10.83
C ARG A 91 -16.25 -14.47 12.16
N ILE A 92 -17.10 -13.43 12.14
CA ILE A 92 -17.73 -12.85 13.34
C ILE A 92 -18.44 -13.93 14.20
N LEU A 93 -18.93 -15.00 13.58
CA LEU A 93 -19.58 -16.10 14.29
C LEU A 93 -18.63 -16.92 15.18
N ASN A 94 -17.30 -16.78 15.02
CA ASN A 94 -16.30 -17.48 15.84
C ASN A 94 -15.96 -16.77 17.17
N LEU A 95 -16.70 -15.73 17.58
CA LEU A 95 -16.62 -15.03 18.88
C LEU A 95 -15.22 -14.48 19.26
N ARG A 96 -14.30 -14.38 18.33
CA ARG A 96 -12.93 -13.89 18.62
C ARG A 96 -12.79 -12.37 18.44
N GLY A 97 -13.62 -11.73 17.64
CA GLY A 97 -13.60 -10.30 17.34
C GLY A 97 -14.22 -9.99 15.99
N PRO A 98 -14.48 -8.70 15.69
CA PRO A 98 -15.03 -8.29 14.40
C PRO A 98 -14.02 -8.54 13.29
N ALA A 99 -14.51 -9.00 12.15
CA ALA A 99 -13.73 -9.20 10.94
C ALA A 99 -14.45 -8.59 9.74
N PHE A 100 -13.69 -7.98 8.85
CA PHE A 100 -14.18 -7.27 7.68
C PHE A 100 -13.40 -7.70 6.45
N ARG A 101 -14.07 -7.70 5.31
CA ARG A 101 -13.45 -7.75 3.99
C ARG A 101 -13.65 -6.41 3.33
N PHE A 102 -12.67 -5.97 2.59
CA PHE A 102 -12.77 -4.76 1.78
C PHE A 102 -12.28 -5.01 0.37
N ALA A 103 -12.83 -4.24 -0.56
CA ALA A 103 -12.37 -4.16 -1.92
C ALA A 103 -12.45 -2.70 -2.36
N CYS A 104 -11.39 -2.19 -2.95
CA CYS A 104 -11.41 -0.84 -3.48
C CYS A 104 -10.79 -0.76 -4.87
N ALA A 105 -11.35 0.12 -5.70
CA ALA A 105 -10.74 0.57 -6.94
C ALA A 105 -9.98 1.86 -6.64
N ALA A 106 -8.66 1.82 -6.77
CA ALA A 106 -7.79 2.96 -6.49
C ALA A 106 -6.63 2.99 -7.49
N TYR A 107 -6.26 4.19 -7.93
CA TYR A 107 -5.11 4.41 -8.81
C TYR A 107 -5.12 3.57 -10.10
N GLY A 108 -6.31 3.30 -10.64
CA GLY A 108 -6.52 2.51 -11.85
C GLY A 108 -6.28 1.01 -11.69
N GLY A 109 -6.08 0.54 -10.45
CA GLY A 109 -5.96 -0.85 -10.07
C GLY A 109 -7.00 -1.25 -9.04
N LYS A 110 -6.81 -2.43 -8.44
CA LYS A 110 -7.69 -3.01 -7.43
C LYS A 110 -6.89 -3.35 -6.17
N VAL A 111 -7.46 -3.04 -5.01
CA VAL A 111 -6.93 -3.43 -3.71
C VAL A 111 -8.02 -4.15 -2.95
N GLU A 112 -7.76 -5.38 -2.55
CA GLU A 112 -8.69 -6.20 -1.79
C GLU A 112 -8.02 -6.69 -0.52
N GLY A 113 -8.81 -7.01 0.49
CA GLY A 113 -8.22 -7.56 1.70
C GLY A 113 -9.23 -7.92 2.76
N ALA A 114 -8.69 -8.38 3.86
CA ALA A 114 -9.44 -8.70 5.06
C ALA A 114 -8.72 -8.16 6.29
N ILE A 115 -9.49 -7.71 7.28
CA ILE A 115 -8.99 -7.30 8.59
C ILE A 115 -9.78 -8.09 9.63
N ALA A 116 -9.09 -8.75 10.55
CA ALA A 116 -9.70 -9.50 11.63
C ALA A 116 -9.12 -9.06 12.98
N PHE A 117 -9.95 -8.52 13.85
CA PHE A 117 -9.56 -8.14 15.20
C PHE A 117 -9.54 -9.39 16.10
N LYS A 118 -8.55 -9.46 16.99
CA LYS A 118 -8.41 -10.58 17.97
C LYS A 118 -9.30 -10.39 19.19
N THR A 119 -9.85 -9.20 19.38
CA THR A 119 -10.74 -8.82 20.48
C THR A 119 -11.93 -8.05 19.94
N PHE A 120 -12.99 -7.88 20.73
CA PHE A 120 -14.15 -7.05 20.36
C PHE A 120 -13.87 -5.53 20.40
N SER A 121 -12.62 -5.14 20.47
CA SER A 121 -12.17 -3.74 20.41
C SER A 121 -11.48 -3.44 19.10
N PHE A 122 -11.88 -2.37 18.42
CA PHE A 122 -11.18 -1.84 17.23
C PHE A 122 -9.81 -1.24 17.55
N GLN A 123 -9.47 -1.07 18.82
CA GLN A 123 -8.14 -0.66 19.27
C GLN A 123 -7.26 -1.87 19.66
N GLY A 124 -7.82 -3.06 19.63
CA GLY A 124 -7.11 -4.30 19.95
C GLY A 124 -6.21 -4.80 18.82
N PRO A 125 -5.43 -5.85 19.08
CA PRO A 125 -4.60 -6.49 18.05
C PRO A 125 -5.45 -7.00 16.88
N PHE A 126 -4.91 -6.88 15.67
CA PHE A 126 -5.57 -7.30 14.44
C PHE A 126 -4.60 -8.01 13.50
N GLN A 127 -5.15 -8.79 12.61
CA GLN A 127 -4.47 -9.34 11.45
C GLN A 127 -5.09 -8.73 10.19
N SER A 128 -4.25 -8.43 9.21
CA SER A 128 -4.72 -7.99 7.89
C SER A 128 -3.99 -8.74 6.79
N ASP A 129 -4.75 -9.05 5.74
CA ASP A 129 -4.26 -9.58 4.48
C ASP A 129 -4.73 -8.63 3.39
N VAL A 130 -3.82 -8.11 2.59
CA VAL A 130 -4.10 -7.14 1.53
C VAL A 130 -3.46 -7.62 0.24
N GLU A 131 -4.22 -7.63 -0.83
CA GLU A 131 -3.78 -7.94 -2.18
C GLU A 131 -4.00 -6.73 -3.08
N MET A 132 -3.00 -6.40 -3.86
CA MET A 132 -2.99 -5.27 -4.80
C MET A 132 -2.76 -5.81 -6.20
N THR A 133 -3.58 -5.37 -7.15
CA THR A 133 -3.51 -5.78 -8.56
C THR A 133 -3.53 -4.55 -9.45
N ASP A 134 -2.51 -4.45 -10.31
CA ASP A 134 -2.41 -3.43 -11.37
C ASP A 134 -2.51 -1.96 -10.90
N VAL A 135 -2.01 -1.67 -9.70
CA VAL A 135 -1.99 -0.31 -9.13
C VAL A 135 -0.97 0.55 -9.87
N ARG A 136 -1.40 1.63 -10.51
CA ARG A 136 -0.54 2.57 -11.24
C ARG A 136 0.11 3.56 -10.29
N LEU A 137 1.41 3.43 -10.09
CA LEU A 137 2.18 4.25 -9.14
C LEU A 137 2.16 5.74 -9.48
N GLY A 138 2.15 6.10 -10.76
CA GLY A 138 2.07 7.50 -11.19
C GLY A 138 0.75 8.20 -10.87
N HIS A 139 -0.31 7.45 -10.55
CA HIS A 139 -1.59 8.00 -10.10
C HIS A 139 -1.66 8.21 -8.58
N TYR A 140 -0.60 7.87 -7.84
CA TYR A 140 -0.55 8.04 -6.39
C TYR A 140 0.11 9.39 -6.00
N PRO A 141 -0.67 10.45 -5.73
CA PRO A 141 -0.15 11.80 -5.55
C PRO A 141 0.84 11.93 -4.39
N TYR A 142 0.55 11.26 -3.25
CA TYR A 142 1.41 11.32 -2.08
C TYR A 142 2.83 10.81 -2.37
N LEU A 143 2.96 9.77 -3.17
CA LEU A 143 4.27 9.21 -3.52
C LEU A 143 5.06 10.19 -4.39
N THR A 144 4.41 10.84 -5.35
CA THR A 144 5.00 11.84 -6.22
C THR A 144 5.41 13.09 -5.43
N ASP A 145 4.53 13.56 -4.53
CA ASP A 145 4.79 14.73 -3.68
C ASP A 145 5.87 14.46 -2.62
N TRP A 146 5.85 13.27 -2.01
CA TRP A 146 6.83 12.88 -0.99
C TRP A 146 8.21 12.64 -1.56
N LEU A 147 8.29 11.92 -2.67
CA LEU A 147 9.55 11.67 -3.37
C LEU A 147 10.04 12.92 -4.10
N LYS A 148 9.16 13.91 -4.39
CA LYS A 148 9.40 15.02 -5.32
C LYS A 148 9.95 14.53 -6.66
N ARG A 149 9.45 13.39 -7.13
CA ARG A 149 9.97 12.63 -8.29
C ARG A 149 8.81 11.99 -9.03
N GLU A 150 8.94 11.93 -10.33
CA GLU A 150 8.02 11.16 -11.16
C GLU A 150 8.38 9.69 -11.04
N LEU A 151 7.47 8.90 -10.51
CA LEU A 151 7.54 7.45 -10.47
C LEU A 151 6.40 6.90 -11.30
N THR A 152 6.73 6.06 -12.28
CA THR A 152 5.74 5.33 -13.07
C THR A 152 5.90 3.83 -12.90
N GLY A 153 4.92 3.08 -13.36
CA GLY A 153 4.91 1.62 -13.31
C GLY A 153 3.60 1.08 -12.76
N THR A 154 3.39 -0.20 -12.98
CA THR A 154 2.22 -0.94 -12.49
C THR A 154 2.65 -1.90 -11.40
N MET A 155 2.10 -1.75 -10.21
CA MET A 155 2.43 -2.53 -9.03
C MET A 155 1.33 -3.56 -8.74
N SER A 156 1.76 -4.79 -8.49
CA SER A 156 0.93 -5.85 -7.92
C SER A 156 1.68 -6.48 -6.75
N GLY A 157 0.95 -6.99 -5.76
CA GLY A 157 1.59 -7.59 -4.60
C GLY A 157 0.62 -7.96 -3.50
N SER A 158 1.17 -8.51 -2.43
CA SER A 158 0.41 -8.88 -1.24
C SER A 158 1.15 -8.43 0.03
N VAL A 159 0.38 -8.08 1.04
CA VAL A 159 0.88 -7.70 2.37
C VAL A 159 0.07 -8.41 3.42
N THR A 160 0.77 -9.08 4.33
CA THR A 160 0.18 -9.59 5.58
C THR A 160 0.74 -8.80 6.76
N TYR A 161 -0.09 -8.50 7.74
CA TYR A 161 0.35 -7.78 8.94
C TYR A 161 -0.41 -8.29 10.17
N ASP A 162 0.31 -8.45 11.27
CA ASP A 162 -0.20 -8.78 12.59
C ASP A 162 0.33 -7.77 13.61
N GLY A 163 -0.56 -6.99 14.21
CA GLY A 163 -0.15 -5.94 15.14
C GLY A 163 -1.33 -5.25 15.80
N SER A 164 -1.10 -4.04 16.30
CA SER A 164 -2.12 -3.21 16.96
C SER A 164 -2.24 -1.86 16.28
N PRO A 165 -3.42 -1.23 16.26
CA PRO A 165 -3.59 0.12 15.77
C PRO A 165 -2.68 1.08 16.56
N GLY A 166 -1.93 1.94 15.86
CA GLY A 166 -0.93 2.82 16.47
C GLY A 166 0.36 2.13 16.94
N GLY A 167 0.43 0.81 16.90
CA GLY A 167 1.63 0.02 17.24
C GLY A 167 2.53 -0.31 16.05
N PHE A 168 2.22 0.15 14.85
CA PHE A 168 3.15 0.07 13.73
C PHE A 168 4.37 0.98 14.02
N PRO A 169 5.59 0.51 13.95
CA PRO A 169 6.10 -0.70 13.30
C PRO A 169 6.38 -1.90 14.23
N GLN A 170 5.85 -1.94 15.43
CA GLN A 170 6.15 -2.99 16.43
C GLN A 170 5.50 -4.34 16.13
N GLY A 171 4.60 -4.39 15.15
CA GLY A 171 3.97 -5.62 14.68
C GLY A 171 4.93 -6.49 13.87
N SER A 172 4.37 -7.55 13.28
CA SER A 172 5.04 -8.42 12.32
C SER A 172 4.27 -8.46 11.02
N GLY A 173 4.97 -8.65 9.91
CA GLY A 173 4.32 -8.70 8.60
C GLY A 173 5.26 -9.16 7.51
N GLN A 174 4.68 -9.45 6.37
CA GLN A 174 5.40 -9.79 5.15
C GLN A 174 4.75 -9.08 3.98
N GLY A 175 5.57 -8.63 3.04
CA GLY A 175 5.10 -8.04 1.79
C GLY A 175 5.87 -8.60 0.62
N ASP A 176 5.16 -8.99 -0.43
CA ASP A 176 5.70 -9.40 -1.72
C ASP A 176 5.14 -8.46 -2.79
N PHE A 177 6.03 -7.80 -3.54
CA PHE A 177 5.65 -6.81 -4.54
C PHE A 177 6.37 -7.07 -5.85
N SER A 178 5.66 -6.87 -6.95
CA SER A 178 6.22 -6.81 -8.30
C SER A 178 5.77 -5.51 -8.96
N ILE A 179 6.71 -4.76 -9.52
CA ILE A 179 6.44 -3.52 -10.25
C ILE A 179 6.95 -3.71 -11.67
N LEU A 180 6.08 -3.46 -12.64
CA LEU A 180 6.36 -3.68 -14.05
C LEU A 180 6.36 -2.36 -14.82
N ASN A 181 7.26 -2.29 -15.82
CA ASN A 181 7.29 -1.25 -16.84
C ASN A 181 7.25 0.17 -16.26
N GLY A 182 8.22 0.47 -15.40
CA GLY A 182 8.27 1.75 -14.72
C GLY A 182 9.50 2.59 -15.03
N SER A 183 9.47 3.81 -14.53
CA SER A 183 10.60 4.71 -14.52
C SER A 183 10.60 5.57 -13.26
N VAL A 184 11.79 5.90 -12.79
CA VAL A 184 12.02 6.84 -11.70
C VAL A 184 12.83 7.99 -12.24
N ARG A 185 12.29 9.22 -12.18
CA ARG A 185 13.05 10.44 -12.49
C ARG A 185 13.60 11.01 -11.19
N PHE A 186 14.90 11.28 -11.15
CA PHE A 186 15.56 11.86 -9.98
C PHE A 186 15.37 13.38 -9.93
N ALA A 187 15.14 13.96 -8.75
CA ALA A 187 15.04 15.41 -8.57
C ALA A 187 16.35 16.14 -8.88
N GLN A 188 17.47 15.47 -8.67
CA GLN A 188 18.81 15.86 -9.09
C GLN A 188 19.48 14.67 -9.74
N PRO A 189 20.31 14.85 -10.78
CA PRO A 189 21.00 13.73 -11.39
C PRO A 189 21.78 12.92 -10.35
N PHE A 190 21.48 11.63 -10.25
CA PHE A 190 22.22 10.72 -9.38
C PHE A 190 23.32 10.07 -10.22
N LEU A 191 24.58 10.32 -9.90
CA LEU A 191 25.75 9.87 -10.66
C LEU A 191 25.71 10.26 -12.16
N GLY A 192 25.09 11.39 -12.48
CA GLY A 192 24.94 11.85 -13.87
C GLY A 192 23.70 11.33 -14.60
N VAL A 193 22.84 10.58 -13.92
CA VAL A 193 21.63 9.99 -14.48
C VAL A 193 20.40 10.75 -13.99
N GLU A 194 19.57 11.23 -14.92
CA GLU A 194 18.35 11.97 -14.61
C GLU A 194 17.15 11.06 -14.34
N SER A 195 17.09 9.91 -15.02
CA SER A 195 16.02 8.93 -14.86
C SER A 195 16.51 7.51 -15.10
N VAL A 196 15.90 6.55 -14.44
CA VAL A 196 16.15 5.11 -14.63
C VAL A 196 14.84 4.44 -14.98
N SER A 197 14.82 3.76 -16.13
CA SER A 197 13.71 2.93 -16.56
C SER A 197 13.96 1.47 -16.21
N PHE A 198 12.92 0.77 -15.79
CA PHE A 198 12.99 -0.63 -15.45
C PHE A 198 11.84 -1.41 -16.08
N ARG A 199 12.14 -2.65 -16.37
CA ARG A 199 11.17 -3.63 -16.87
C ARG A 199 10.45 -4.29 -15.71
N ARG A 200 11.20 -4.63 -14.65
CA ARG A 200 10.68 -5.34 -13.49
C ARG A 200 11.45 -5.01 -12.23
N ILE A 201 10.73 -4.89 -11.14
CA ILE A 201 11.27 -4.87 -9.78
C ILE A 201 10.48 -5.90 -8.98
N ASP A 202 11.16 -6.85 -8.36
CA ASP A 202 10.56 -7.78 -7.40
C ASP A 202 11.14 -7.51 -6.02
N ALA A 203 10.28 -7.36 -5.02
CA ALA A 203 10.69 -7.09 -3.64
C ALA A 203 9.94 -7.99 -2.67
N ARG A 204 10.68 -8.65 -1.78
CA ARG A 204 10.13 -9.34 -0.61
C ARG A 204 10.67 -8.72 0.65
N MET A 205 9.75 -8.29 1.51
CA MET A 205 10.06 -7.63 2.78
C MET A 205 9.43 -8.38 3.93
N VAL A 206 10.15 -8.44 5.06
CA VAL A 206 9.67 -9.03 6.31
C VAL A 206 9.86 -8.03 7.43
N LEU A 207 8.79 -7.74 8.13
CA LEU A 207 8.78 -6.85 9.30
C LEU A 207 8.71 -7.69 10.56
N GLU A 208 9.67 -7.49 11.46
CA GLU A 208 9.68 -8.07 12.80
C GLU A 208 10.16 -7.04 13.81
N LYS A 209 9.30 -6.63 14.74
CA LYS A 209 9.65 -5.76 15.87
C LYS A 209 10.46 -4.51 15.45
N GLN A 210 9.96 -3.74 14.48
CA GLN A 210 10.57 -2.53 13.93
C GLN A 210 11.68 -2.78 12.88
N ASP A 211 12.20 -4.00 12.76
CA ASP A 211 13.18 -4.32 11.73
C ASP A 211 12.47 -4.78 10.45
N LEU A 212 12.56 -3.96 9.42
CA LEU A 212 12.10 -4.29 8.08
C LEU A 212 13.27 -4.84 7.28
N SER A 213 13.32 -6.16 7.15
CA SER A 213 14.33 -6.86 6.36
C SER A 213 13.91 -6.94 4.90
N LEU A 214 14.79 -6.51 4.01
CA LEU A 214 14.66 -6.68 2.58
C LEU A 214 15.22 -8.06 2.21
N ALA A 215 14.34 -9.08 2.25
CA ALA A 215 14.73 -10.47 2.04
C ALA A 215 15.10 -10.75 0.58
N ARG A 216 14.48 -10.02 -0.35
CA ARG A 216 14.77 -10.07 -1.78
C ARG A 216 14.41 -8.72 -2.39
N PHE A 217 15.27 -8.23 -3.25
CA PHE A 217 15.00 -7.09 -4.11
C PHE A 217 15.80 -7.26 -5.38
N ASP A 218 15.09 -7.54 -6.46
CA ASP A 218 15.66 -7.69 -7.79
C ASP A 218 15.17 -6.56 -8.67
N PHE A 219 16.07 -5.93 -9.37
CA PHE A 219 15.82 -4.84 -10.29
C PHE A 219 16.31 -5.23 -11.69
N GLU A 220 15.42 -5.25 -12.66
CA GLU A 220 15.71 -5.47 -14.07
C GLU A 220 15.42 -4.19 -14.85
N GLY A 221 16.45 -3.41 -15.11
CA GLY A 221 16.36 -2.22 -15.95
C GLY A 221 16.75 -2.52 -17.40
N LYS A 222 16.63 -1.50 -18.26
CA LYS A 222 17.09 -1.58 -19.65
C LYS A 222 18.61 -1.61 -19.74
N GLU A 223 19.29 -0.85 -18.91
CA GLU A 223 20.73 -0.66 -18.93
C GLU A 223 21.42 -1.25 -17.70
N LEU A 224 20.69 -1.34 -16.59
CA LEU A 224 21.18 -1.81 -15.30
C LEU A 224 20.30 -2.93 -14.77
N GLU A 225 20.95 -3.89 -14.18
CA GLU A 225 20.35 -4.91 -13.32
C GLU A 225 20.93 -4.77 -11.93
N GLY A 226 20.17 -5.15 -10.90
CA GLY A 226 20.68 -5.02 -9.56
C GLY A 226 19.89 -5.84 -8.54
N GLU A 227 20.58 -6.08 -7.44
CA GLU A 227 20.03 -6.76 -6.28
C GLU A 227 20.26 -5.88 -5.06
N ALA A 228 19.31 -5.85 -4.14
CA ALA A 228 19.50 -5.20 -2.87
C ALA A 228 19.09 -6.12 -1.72
N SER A 229 19.77 -5.97 -0.60
CA SER A 229 19.46 -6.68 0.65
C SER A 229 19.83 -5.80 1.85
N GLY A 230 19.29 -6.12 3.02
CA GLY A 230 19.63 -5.42 4.25
C GLY A 230 18.41 -5.17 5.11
N THR A 231 18.55 -4.24 6.06
CA THR A 231 17.52 -3.97 7.06
C THR A 231 17.30 -2.47 7.21
N VAL A 232 16.05 -2.12 7.43
CA VAL A 232 15.62 -0.77 7.81
C VAL A 232 15.03 -0.85 9.20
N HIS A 233 15.68 -0.24 10.20
CA HIS A 233 15.11 -0.13 11.53
C HIS A 233 14.09 1.02 11.55
N LEU A 234 12.81 0.68 11.60
CA LEU A 234 11.71 1.62 11.51
C LEU A 234 11.54 2.42 12.81
N ASN A 235 11.39 3.72 12.67
CA ASN A 235 11.04 4.62 13.77
C ASN A 235 9.60 5.13 13.58
N PRO A 236 8.82 5.40 14.64
CA PRO A 236 7.52 6.04 14.52
C PRO A 236 7.54 7.31 13.66
N HIS A 237 8.63 8.08 13.72
CA HIS A 237 8.92 9.14 12.75
C HIS A 237 9.78 8.56 11.61
N PHE A 238 9.15 8.19 10.50
CA PHE A 238 9.80 7.48 9.38
C PHE A 238 11.11 8.11 8.92
N SER A 239 11.22 9.44 8.92
CA SER A 239 12.46 10.17 8.58
C SER A 239 13.66 9.81 9.47
N ARG A 240 13.41 9.32 10.69
CA ARG A 240 14.43 8.89 11.65
C ARG A 240 14.77 7.40 11.58
N SER A 241 14.07 6.64 10.72
CA SER A 241 14.38 5.22 10.49
C SER A 241 15.80 5.09 9.97
N THR A 242 16.54 4.10 10.46
CA THR A 242 17.94 3.88 10.06
C THR A 242 18.05 2.81 8.99
N LEU A 243 18.94 3.05 8.06
CA LEU A 243 19.18 2.21 6.89
C LEU A 243 20.49 1.45 7.06
N ASP A 244 20.49 0.17 6.69
CA ASP A 244 21.66 -0.67 6.45
C ASP A 244 21.38 -1.55 5.23
N LEU A 245 21.59 -0.99 4.04
CA LEU A 245 21.23 -1.63 2.78
C LEU A 245 22.46 -1.80 1.90
N ARG A 246 22.63 -2.98 1.34
CA ARG A 246 23.66 -3.32 0.38
C ARG A 246 23.01 -3.49 -0.98
N VAL A 247 23.54 -2.81 -1.97
CA VAL A 247 23.04 -2.83 -3.35
C VAL A 247 24.19 -3.26 -4.25
N ALA A 248 23.97 -4.27 -5.07
CA ALA A 248 24.87 -4.68 -6.13
C ALA A 248 24.23 -4.34 -7.48
N LEU A 249 24.94 -3.60 -8.31
CA LEU A 249 24.51 -3.19 -9.64
C LEU A 249 25.41 -3.83 -10.69
N LYS A 250 24.81 -4.29 -11.78
CA LYS A 250 25.48 -4.86 -12.94
C LYS A 250 25.02 -4.15 -14.22
N ALA A 251 25.90 -4.04 -15.18
CA ALA A 251 25.50 -3.62 -16.51
C ALA A 251 24.67 -4.72 -17.19
N SER A 252 23.53 -4.34 -17.77
CA SER A 252 22.74 -5.27 -18.59
C SER A 252 23.47 -5.62 -19.89
N SER A 253 23.02 -6.70 -20.55
CA SER A 253 23.55 -7.08 -21.87
C SER A 253 23.37 -5.98 -22.92
N ALA A 254 22.28 -5.20 -22.85
CA ALA A 254 22.02 -4.07 -23.73
C ALA A 254 23.01 -2.91 -23.53
N PHE A 255 23.42 -2.65 -22.30
CA PHE A 255 24.47 -1.67 -22.01
C PHE A 255 25.84 -2.11 -22.56
N LEU A 256 26.20 -3.38 -22.38
CA LEU A 256 27.49 -3.94 -22.85
C LEU A 256 27.57 -4.01 -24.37
N SER A 257 26.44 -4.17 -25.08
CA SER A 257 26.38 -4.17 -26.55
C SER A 257 26.45 -2.78 -27.19
N GLY A 258 26.51 -1.71 -26.36
CA GLY A 258 26.60 -0.32 -26.85
C GLY A 258 25.27 0.31 -27.26
N GLU A 259 24.15 -0.37 -27.06
CA GLU A 259 22.79 0.16 -27.29
C GLU A 259 22.27 1.03 -26.13
N GLY A 260 23.03 1.13 -25.03
CA GLY A 260 22.68 1.89 -23.84
C GLY A 260 23.04 3.39 -23.96
N GLY A 261 22.03 4.25 -24.01
CA GLY A 261 22.20 5.69 -24.21
C GLY A 261 22.34 6.54 -22.94
N LEU A 262 21.92 6.06 -21.78
CA LEU A 262 21.83 6.86 -20.53
C LEU A 262 23.16 6.95 -19.76
N PHE A 263 23.93 5.87 -19.76
CA PHE A 263 25.22 5.82 -19.08
C PHE A 263 26.35 5.91 -20.11
N GLY A 264 26.61 7.06 -20.69
CA GLY A 264 27.72 7.22 -21.63
C GLY A 264 29.02 6.66 -21.02
N THR A 265 29.85 6.00 -21.84
CA THR A 265 31.14 5.40 -21.44
C THR A 265 32.10 6.35 -20.71
N GLY A 266 31.82 7.67 -20.78
CA GLY A 266 32.58 8.73 -20.10
C GLY A 266 32.14 9.03 -18.66
N THR A 267 30.99 8.53 -18.18
CA THR A 267 30.53 8.78 -16.83
C THR A 267 31.25 7.90 -15.82
N PHE A 268 31.39 8.35 -14.57
CA PHE A 268 32.02 7.59 -13.49
C PHE A 268 31.36 6.21 -13.31
N LEU A 269 30.03 6.19 -13.35
CA LEU A 269 29.26 4.94 -13.23
C LEU A 269 29.46 4.02 -14.42
N GLY A 270 29.46 4.55 -15.66
CA GLY A 270 29.70 3.76 -16.86
C GLY A 270 31.05 3.07 -16.87
N LYS A 271 32.13 3.75 -16.45
CA LYS A 271 33.47 3.18 -16.32
C LYS A 271 33.53 2.05 -15.28
N ARG A 272 32.87 2.23 -14.13
CA ARG A 272 32.84 1.23 -13.05
C ARG A 272 32.02 -0.01 -13.45
N LEU A 273 30.87 0.19 -14.09
CA LEU A 273 30.04 -0.92 -14.58
C LEU A 273 30.73 -1.76 -15.68
N GLN A 274 31.57 -1.14 -16.52
CA GLN A 274 32.38 -1.88 -17.48
C GLN A 274 33.48 -2.73 -16.83
N GLN A 275 33.93 -2.37 -15.64
CA GLN A 275 34.93 -3.09 -14.86
C GLN A 275 34.40 -4.27 -14.05
N GLY A 276 33.07 -4.42 -13.94
CA GLY A 276 32.42 -5.50 -13.20
C GLY A 276 31.29 -5.02 -12.29
N ASP A 277 31.02 -5.76 -11.24
CA ASP A 277 29.96 -5.48 -10.27
C ASP A 277 30.26 -4.19 -9.48
N PHE A 278 29.27 -3.31 -9.42
CA PHE A 278 29.34 -2.08 -8.65
C PHE A 278 28.51 -2.24 -7.36
N LYS A 279 29.18 -2.19 -6.22
CA LYS A 279 28.53 -2.39 -4.91
C LYS A 279 28.45 -1.09 -4.14
N ILE A 280 27.30 -0.85 -3.56
CA ILE A 280 26.99 0.34 -2.75
C ILE A 280 26.48 -0.13 -1.39
N HIS A 281 26.92 0.54 -0.35
CA HIS A 281 26.37 0.40 1.00
C HIS A 281 25.67 1.70 1.40
N ILE A 282 24.39 1.63 1.68
CA ILE A 282 23.56 2.77 2.10
C ILE A 282 23.31 2.65 3.59
N ARG A 283 23.84 3.62 4.35
CA ARG A 283 23.70 3.71 5.81
C ARG A 283 23.16 5.07 6.22
N GLY A 284 22.86 5.22 7.53
CA GLY A 284 22.36 6.48 8.09
C GLY A 284 20.86 6.48 8.24
N THR A 285 20.24 7.65 8.24
CA THR A 285 18.77 7.77 8.36
C THR A 285 18.11 8.00 7.00
N VAL A 286 16.79 7.73 6.91
CA VAL A 286 16.01 8.02 5.70
C VAL A 286 16.10 9.51 5.32
N ALA A 287 16.19 10.41 6.31
CA ALA A 287 16.36 11.85 6.06
C ALA A 287 17.77 12.23 5.60
N GLN A 288 18.78 11.48 6.02
CA GLN A 288 20.21 11.76 5.72
C GLN A 288 20.93 10.44 5.41
N PRO A 289 20.68 9.85 4.25
CA PRO A 289 21.37 8.63 3.83
C PRO A 289 22.84 8.93 3.49
N ARG A 290 23.71 8.03 3.87
CA ARG A 290 25.13 8.02 3.49
C ARG A 290 25.37 6.88 2.53
N ILE A 291 26.04 7.16 1.44
CA ILE A 291 26.31 6.20 0.37
C ILE A 291 27.82 5.96 0.34
N ASP A 292 28.22 4.76 0.65
CA ASP A 292 29.60 4.29 0.62
C ASP A 292 29.76 3.35 -0.57
N PHE A 293 30.80 3.54 -1.37
CA PHE A 293 31.15 2.66 -2.47
C PHE A 293 32.13 1.59 -1.97
N ILE A 294 31.83 0.32 -2.26
CA ILE A 294 32.62 -0.85 -1.82
C ILE A 294 33.34 -1.47 -3.02
#